data_665f9b077c7de645a0c7f1c66954ae4d
#
_entry.id   665f9b077c7de645a0c7f1c66954ae4d
#
_cell.length_a   1.000
_cell.length_b   1.000
_cell.length_c   1.000
_cell.angle_alpha   90.00
_cell.angle_beta   90.00
_cell.angle_gamma   90.00
#
_symmetry.space_group_name_H-M   'P 1'
#
loop_
_entity.id
_entity.type
_entity.pdbx_description
1 polymer ?
#
loop_
_entity_poly.entity_id
_entity_poly.type
_entity_poly.pdbx_seq_one_letter_code
_entity_poly.pdbx_strand_id
1 'polypeptide(L)'
;MKILSLFDGISCGMIALERAGIKVDKYVAYEIDQNAIKVSQSNYPEIEQKGDVRNADFKQYKGFDLLIGGSPCQDFCFMGSRKGLAGEKSGLFFEYLRALQEVKPKFFLLENIATMTKVNKDKISEYMKCEPVLIDSGDFSAQIRKRLYWTNIPIHEYEKKSIILKDIVEKNVQHEEVTDKINKYVISGQYKGRKIEKTVKNSIRELNQKSRTIGTSADRIYTNTGLTLKIGDKYFKPTQTEFERLQTLPDGYTRILSKRKAVFAIGNGWTVDVIAHIFKGLK
;
A
#
# COMPACT_ATOMS: atom_id res chain seq x y z
N MET A 1 18.55 -8.48 12.15
CA MET A 1 17.79 -9.52 11.38
C MET A 1 18.12 -9.40 9.90
N LYS A 2 18.14 -10.55 9.17
CA LYS A 2 18.28 -10.60 7.71
C LYS A 2 16.90 -10.72 7.07
N ILE A 3 16.59 -9.80 6.15
CA ILE A 3 15.24 -9.62 5.57
C ILE A 3 15.28 -9.91 4.07
N LEU A 4 14.35 -10.71 3.59
CA LEU A 4 14.06 -10.87 2.17
C LEU A 4 12.69 -10.25 1.88
N SER A 5 12.64 -9.22 1.04
CA SER A 5 11.43 -8.54 0.64
C SER A 5 11.13 -8.78 -0.83
N LEU A 6 9.96 -9.32 -1.13
CA LEU A 6 9.49 -9.55 -2.50
C LEU A 6 8.39 -8.55 -2.84
N PHE A 7 8.44 -8.00 -4.06
CA PHE A 7 7.52 -6.92 -4.48
C PHE A 7 7.62 -5.70 -3.56
N ASP A 8 8.86 -5.33 -3.25
CA ASP A 8 9.23 -4.41 -2.17
C ASP A 8 8.62 -3.00 -2.30
N GLY A 9 8.35 -2.58 -3.53
CA GLY A 9 7.85 -1.24 -3.80
C GLY A 9 8.85 -0.18 -3.35
N ILE A 10 8.36 0.75 -2.54
CA ILE A 10 9.15 1.87 -1.98
C ILE A 10 9.76 1.54 -0.61
N SER A 11 9.98 0.27 -0.29
CA SER A 11 10.58 -0.21 0.97
C SER A 11 9.82 0.20 2.25
N CYS A 12 8.50 0.18 2.20
CA CYS A 12 7.65 0.40 3.38
C CYS A 12 7.99 -0.57 4.52
N GLY A 13 8.45 -1.79 4.19
CA GLY A 13 8.88 -2.80 5.16
C GLY A 13 10.08 -2.35 5.99
N MET A 14 11.05 -1.65 5.37
CA MET A 14 12.23 -1.13 6.07
C MET A 14 11.83 -0.07 7.11
N ILE A 15 10.99 0.91 6.72
CA ILE A 15 10.48 1.93 7.65
C ILE A 15 9.71 1.27 8.80
N ALA A 16 8.93 0.23 8.50
CA ALA A 16 8.15 -0.47 9.51
C ALA A 16 9.04 -1.21 10.52
N LEU A 17 10.14 -1.83 10.07
CA LEU A 17 11.14 -2.46 10.95
C LEU A 17 11.79 -1.44 11.88
N GLU A 18 12.20 -0.28 11.35
CA GLU A 18 12.75 0.83 12.13
C GLU A 18 11.75 1.29 13.21
N ARG A 19 10.48 1.53 12.84
CA ARG A 19 9.44 1.95 13.80
C ARG A 19 9.13 0.87 14.84
N ALA A 20 9.29 -0.40 14.50
CA ALA A 20 9.18 -1.50 15.45
C ALA A 20 10.42 -1.65 16.34
N GLY A 21 11.51 -0.91 16.07
CA GLY A 21 12.78 -0.99 16.78
C GLY A 21 13.50 -2.32 16.51
N ILE A 22 13.38 -2.85 15.30
CA ILE A 22 14.05 -4.07 14.84
C ILE A 22 15.34 -3.68 14.12
N LYS A 23 16.47 -4.17 14.60
CA LYS A 23 17.77 -3.98 13.94
C LYS A 23 17.84 -4.82 12.68
N VAL A 24 18.08 -4.19 11.55
CA VAL A 24 18.29 -4.83 10.25
C VAL A 24 19.77 -4.94 9.98
N ASP A 25 20.27 -6.17 9.79
CA ASP A 25 21.66 -6.43 9.45
C ASP A 25 21.87 -6.57 7.95
N LYS A 26 20.82 -7.02 7.24
CA LYS A 26 20.82 -7.15 5.79
C LYS A 26 19.38 -7.08 5.27
N TYR A 27 19.15 -6.31 4.21
CA TYR A 27 17.87 -6.22 3.53
C TYR A 27 18.07 -6.44 2.02
N VAL A 28 17.45 -7.49 1.49
CA VAL A 28 17.45 -7.82 0.07
C VAL A 28 16.05 -7.65 -0.48
N ALA A 29 15.91 -6.86 -1.54
CA ALA A 29 14.64 -6.51 -2.16
C ALA A 29 14.55 -6.98 -3.60
N TYR A 30 13.41 -7.53 -3.98
CA TYR A 30 13.01 -7.80 -5.35
C TYR A 30 11.91 -6.84 -5.77
N GLU A 31 12.20 -5.95 -6.70
CA GLU A 31 11.29 -4.96 -7.27
C GLU A 31 11.70 -4.65 -8.71
N ILE A 32 10.73 -4.41 -9.59
CA ILE A 32 10.96 -4.12 -11.01
C ILE A 32 10.63 -2.68 -11.39
N ASP A 33 9.78 -1.98 -10.61
CA ASP A 33 9.42 -0.58 -10.86
C ASP A 33 10.60 0.34 -10.54
N GLN A 34 11.19 0.91 -11.60
CA GLN A 34 12.36 1.77 -11.49
C GLN A 34 12.11 3.03 -10.64
N ASN A 35 10.88 3.55 -10.57
CA ASN A 35 10.56 4.68 -9.71
C ASN A 35 10.50 4.26 -8.25
N ALA A 36 9.96 3.07 -7.96
CA ALA A 36 9.94 2.50 -6.61
C ALA A 36 11.37 2.23 -6.12
N ILE A 37 12.21 1.58 -6.96
CA ILE A 37 13.62 1.33 -6.65
C ILE A 37 14.38 2.64 -6.37
N LYS A 38 14.16 3.69 -7.17
CA LYS A 38 14.78 5.00 -6.94
C LYS A 38 14.40 5.58 -5.57
N VAL A 39 13.13 5.52 -5.19
CA VAL A 39 12.68 5.99 -3.87
C VAL A 39 13.33 5.17 -2.77
N SER A 40 13.31 3.84 -2.88
CA SER A 40 13.97 2.93 -1.94
C SER A 40 15.43 3.31 -1.74
N GLN A 41 16.22 3.35 -2.80
CA GLN A 41 17.66 3.63 -2.74
C GLN A 41 18.00 5.06 -2.33
N SER A 42 17.11 6.04 -2.59
CA SER A 42 17.31 7.42 -2.13
C SER A 42 17.20 7.55 -0.61
N ASN A 43 16.40 6.71 0.02
CA ASN A 43 16.19 6.73 1.46
C ASN A 43 17.04 5.67 2.18
N TYR A 44 17.29 4.53 1.53
CA TYR A 44 18.03 3.36 2.07
C TYR A 44 19.00 2.81 1.02
N PRO A 45 20.17 3.47 0.81
CA PRO A 45 21.15 3.03 -0.20
C PRO A 45 21.74 1.65 0.07
N GLU A 46 21.66 1.16 1.32
CA GLU A 46 22.13 -0.15 1.74
C GLU A 46 21.23 -1.31 1.33
N ILE A 47 20.02 -1.07 0.87
CA ILE A 47 19.11 -2.12 0.39
C ILE A 47 19.65 -2.72 -0.91
N GLU A 48 19.89 -4.03 -0.91
CA GLU A 48 20.31 -4.75 -2.11
C GLU A 48 19.11 -5.00 -3.05
N GLN A 49 19.01 -4.23 -4.14
CA GLN A 49 17.97 -4.41 -5.16
C GLN A 49 18.37 -5.51 -6.15
N LYS A 50 17.51 -6.53 -6.35
CA LYS A 50 17.77 -7.72 -7.18
C LYS A 50 16.88 -7.84 -8.43
N GLY A 51 15.95 -6.90 -8.64
CA GLY A 51 15.09 -6.85 -9.83
C GLY A 51 13.96 -7.87 -9.82
N ASP A 52 13.84 -8.67 -10.90
CA ASP A 52 12.71 -9.57 -11.10
C ASP A 52 12.79 -10.83 -10.23
N VAL A 53 11.77 -11.05 -9.42
CA VAL A 53 11.64 -12.21 -8.53
C VAL A 53 11.65 -13.55 -9.25
N ARG A 54 11.22 -13.59 -10.51
CA ARG A 54 11.17 -14.81 -11.33
C ARG A 54 12.57 -15.36 -11.65
N ASN A 55 13.57 -14.49 -11.64
CA ASN A 55 14.99 -14.85 -11.89
C ASN A 55 15.76 -15.17 -10.60
N ALA A 56 15.07 -15.19 -9.44
CA ALA A 56 15.72 -15.38 -8.16
C ALA A 56 16.14 -16.83 -7.91
N ASP A 57 17.37 -17.01 -7.44
CA ASP A 57 17.78 -18.21 -6.71
C ASP A 57 17.60 -17.93 -5.20
N PHE A 58 16.52 -18.42 -4.62
CA PHE A 58 16.21 -18.16 -3.22
C PHE A 58 17.04 -19.01 -2.25
N LYS A 59 17.66 -20.09 -2.71
CA LYS A 59 18.49 -20.97 -1.86
C LYS A 59 19.68 -20.23 -1.25
N GLN A 60 20.20 -19.19 -1.93
CA GLN A 60 21.26 -18.33 -1.40
C GLN A 60 20.85 -17.52 -0.16
N TYR A 61 19.54 -17.36 0.10
CA TYR A 61 19.01 -16.65 1.27
C TYR A 61 18.58 -17.59 2.39
N LYS A 62 18.96 -18.86 2.32
CA LYS A 62 18.70 -19.81 3.42
C LYS A 62 19.26 -19.28 4.74
N GLY A 63 18.43 -19.26 5.76
CA GLY A 63 18.78 -18.72 7.07
C GLY A 63 18.53 -17.20 7.22
N PHE A 64 17.83 -16.56 6.27
CA PHE A 64 17.26 -15.25 6.52
C PHE A 64 16.12 -15.37 7.54
N ASP A 65 15.97 -14.35 8.37
CA ASP A 65 15.07 -14.38 9.52
C ASP A 65 13.62 -14.12 9.13
N LEU A 66 13.40 -13.22 8.17
CA LEU A 66 12.06 -12.72 7.82
C LEU A 66 11.90 -12.62 6.30
N LEU A 67 10.81 -13.20 5.78
CA LEU A 67 10.33 -13.03 4.43
C LEU A 67 9.08 -12.15 4.45
N ILE A 68 9.10 -11.04 3.70
CA ILE A 68 7.95 -10.16 3.56
C ILE A 68 7.58 -9.97 2.10
N GLY A 69 6.31 -9.67 1.82
CA GLY A 69 5.88 -9.36 0.46
C GLY A 69 4.39 -9.05 0.34
N GLY A 70 4.06 -8.28 -0.69
CA GLY A 70 2.70 -8.01 -1.13
C GLY A 70 2.57 -8.39 -2.59
N SER A 71 2.17 -9.64 -2.89
CA SER A 71 2.08 -10.08 -4.27
C SER A 71 1.03 -9.25 -5.03
N PRO A 72 1.25 -8.95 -6.34
CA PRO A 72 0.31 -8.15 -7.12
C PRO A 72 -1.11 -8.70 -7.08
N CYS A 73 -2.07 -7.83 -6.75
CA CYS A 73 -3.48 -8.16 -6.58
C CYS A 73 -4.34 -7.98 -7.83
N GLN A 74 -3.75 -7.65 -8.99
CA GLN A 74 -4.50 -7.20 -10.16
C GLN A 74 -5.47 -8.25 -10.71
N ASP A 75 -5.21 -9.53 -10.53
CA ASP A 75 -6.12 -10.61 -10.93
C ASP A 75 -7.15 -10.95 -9.84
N PHE A 76 -6.94 -10.50 -8.60
CA PHE A 76 -7.88 -10.68 -7.48
C PHE A 76 -8.86 -9.50 -7.33
N CYS A 77 -8.52 -8.33 -7.88
CA CYS A 77 -9.29 -7.09 -7.74
C CYS A 77 -10.62 -7.13 -8.50
N PHE A 78 -11.65 -6.50 -7.93
CA PHE A 78 -12.92 -6.24 -8.62
C PHE A 78 -12.74 -5.41 -9.91
N MET A 79 -11.71 -4.57 -9.97
CA MET A 79 -11.34 -3.72 -11.11
C MET A 79 -10.28 -4.34 -12.03
N GLY A 80 -9.75 -5.53 -11.69
CA GLY A 80 -8.77 -6.28 -12.47
C GLY A 80 -9.40 -7.36 -13.35
N SER A 81 -8.55 -8.26 -13.88
CA SER A 81 -8.98 -9.33 -14.81
C SER A 81 -9.86 -10.40 -14.18
N ARG A 82 -9.95 -10.46 -12.85
CA ARG A 82 -10.64 -11.48 -12.04
C ARG A 82 -10.22 -12.93 -12.32
N LYS A 83 -9.05 -13.13 -12.91
CA LYS A 83 -8.52 -14.48 -13.21
C LYS A 83 -8.09 -15.26 -11.97
N GLY A 84 -8.10 -14.64 -10.79
CA GLY A 84 -7.68 -15.24 -9.53
C GLY A 84 -6.23 -15.74 -9.61
N LEU A 85 -5.95 -16.90 -9.02
CA LEU A 85 -4.61 -17.53 -9.06
C LEU A 85 -4.18 -17.99 -10.47
N ALA A 86 -5.09 -18.07 -11.44
CA ALA A 86 -4.78 -18.43 -12.82
C ALA A 86 -4.28 -17.24 -13.66
N GLY A 87 -4.31 -16.01 -13.11
CA GLY A 87 -3.82 -14.83 -13.81
C GLY A 87 -2.29 -14.75 -13.78
N GLU A 88 -1.68 -14.22 -14.84
CA GLU A 88 -0.22 -14.11 -14.96
C GLU A 88 0.41 -13.31 -13.79
N LYS A 89 -0.24 -12.25 -13.33
CA LYS A 89 0.26 -11.40 -12.23
C LYS A 89 -0.01 -11.97 -10.86
N SER A 90 -1.10 -12.70 -10.67
CA SER A 90 -1.34 -13.43 -9.41
C SER A 90 -0.50 -14.70 -9.32
N GLY A 91 -0.03 -15.22 -10.46
CA GLY A 91 0.98 -16.29 -10.53
C GLY A 91 2.26 -15.93 -9.77
N LEU A 92 2.56 -14.64 -9.59
CA LEU A 92 3.67 -14.16 -8.76
C LEU A 92 3.51 -14.50 -7.26
N PHE A 93 2.31 -14.81 -6.80
CA PHE A 93 2.10 -15.42 -5.47
C PHE A 93 2.89 -16.72 -5.31
N PHE A 94 3.01 -17.53 -6.36
CA PHE A 94 3.77 -18.77 -6.32
C PHE A 94 5.29 -18.52 -6.20
N GLU A 95 5.79 -17.37 -6.66
CA GLU A 95 7.17 -16.96 -6.39
C GLU A 95 7.40 -16.67 -4.90
N TYR A 96 6.41 -16.07 -4.22
CA TYR A 96 6.46 -15.91 -2.77
C TYR A 96 6.47 -17.27 -2.06
N LEU A 97 5.64 -18.22 -2.49
CA LEU A 97 5.64 -19.58 -1.94
C LEU A 97 6.96 -20.30 -2.18
N ARG A 98 7.55 -20.18 -3.38
CA ARG A 98 8.86 -20.73 -3.69
C ARG A 98 9.93 -20.16 -2.77
N ALA A 99 9.91 -18.83 -2.56
CA ALA A 99 10.83 -18.21 -1.59
C ALA A 99 10.62 -18.75 -0.16
N LEU A 100 9.36 -18.85 0.29
CA LEU A 100 9.04 -19.38 1.62
C LEU A 100 9.57 -20.81 1.82
N GLN A 101 9.49 -21.67 0.79
CA GLN A 101 9.95 -23.05 0.83
C GLN A 101 11.47 -23.17 0.76
N GLU A 102 12.15 -22.34 -0.05
CA GLU A 102 13.59 -22.42 -0.26
C GLU A 102 14.39 -21.71 0.85
N VAL A 103 13.94 -20.54 1.30
CA VAL A 103 14.58 -19.73 2.36
C VAL A 103 14.36 -20.33 3.74
N LYS A 104 13.13 -20.83 3.99
CA LYS A 104 12.65 -21.33 5.29
C LYS A 104 12.91 -20.32 6.42
N PRO A 105 12.39 -19.08 6.28
CA PRO A 105 12.63 -18.05 7.27
C PRO A 105 11.90 -18.38 8.59
N LYS A 106 12.38 -17.82 9.70
CA LYS A 106 11.74 -17.96 11.01
C LYS A 106 10.36 -17.29 11.01
N PHE A 107 10.26 -16.14 10.36
CA PHE A 107 9.02 -15.34 10.26
C PHE A 107 8.69 -15.01 8.81
N PHE A 108 7.40 -14.87 8.55
CA PHE A 108 6.92 -14.41 7.24
C PHE A 108 5.71 -13.48 7.37
N LEU A 109 5.55 -12.62 6.37
CA LEU A 109 4.38 -11.76 6.21
C LEU A 109 4.04 -11.65 4.72
N LEU A 110 2.85 -12.12 4.35
CA LEU A 110 2.23 -11.88 3.03
C LEU A 110 1.04 -10.95 3.19
N GLU A 111 1.03 -9.85 2.44
CA GLU A 111 -0.11 -8.92 2.38
C GLU A 111 -0.88 -9.08 1.07
N ASN A 112 -2.21 -8.94 1.13
CA ASN A 112 -3.04 -8.79 -0.06
C ASN A 112 -4.36 -8.05 0.25
N ILE A 113 -5.13 -7.75 -0.81
CA ILE A 113 -6.39 -7.01 -0.69
C ILE A 113 -7.49 -7.85 0.00
N ALA A 114 -8.30 -7.18 0.85
CA ALA A 114 -9.43 -7.82 1.51
C ALA A 114 -10.65 -8.04 0.59
N THR A 115 -10.66 -7.43 -0.61
CA THR A 115 -11.78 -7.54 -1.57
C THR A 115 -11.66 -8.71 -2.54
N MET A 116 -10.68 -9.60 -2.34
CA MET A 116 -10.61 -10.84 -3.13
C MET A 116 -11.79 -11.76 -2.82
N THR A 117 -12.07 -12.69 -3.74
CA THR A 117 -13.13 -13.68 -3.52
C THR A 117 -12.78 -14.64 -2.37
N LYS A 118 -13.79 -15.18 -1.70
CA LYS A 118 -13.59 -16.19 -0.65
C LYS A 118 -12.75 -17.37 -1.17
N VAL A 119 -13.03 -17.84 -2.38
CA VAL A 119 -12.30 -18.95 -3.01
C VAL A 119 -10.79 -18.65 -3.10
N ASN A 120 -10.42 -17.44 -3.53
CA ASN A 120 -9.01 -17.07 -3.62
C ASN A 120 -8.37 -16.92 -2.24
N LYS A 121 -9.09 -16.34 -1.27
CA LYS A 121 -8.60 -16.23 0.11
C LYS A 121 -8.33 -17.61 0.70
N ASP A 122 -9.30 -18.54 0.57
CA ASP A 122 -9.22 -19.89 1.14
C ASP A 122 -8.04 -20.67 0.50
N LYS A 123 -7.83 -20.54 -0.83
CA LYS A 123 -6.67 -21.16 -1.51
C LYS A 123 -5.33 -20.60 -1.02
N ILE A 124 -5.23 -19.27 -0.85
CA ILE A 124 -4.00 -18.67 -0.30
C ILE A 124 -3.77 -19.18 1.12
N SER A 125 -4.82 -19.25 1.97
CA SER A 125 -4.72 -19.77 3.33
C SER A 125 -4.26 -21.23 3.38
N GLU A 126 -4.74 -22.07 2.45
CA GLU A 126 -4.31 -23.45 2.30
C GLU A 126 -2.79 -23.56 1.99
N TYR A 127 -2.30 -22.78 1.01
CA TYR A 127 -0.87 -22.74 0.67
C TYR A 127 -0.01 -22.17 1.80
N MET A 128 -0.47 -21.11 2.46
CA MET A 128 0.25 -20.44 3.56
C MET A 128 0.15 -21.20 4.87
N LYS A 129 -0.75 -22.20 4.98
CA LYS A 129 -1.05 -23.00 6.18
C LYS A 129 -1.46 -22.16 7.39
N CYS A 130 -2.07 -21.00 7.15
CA CYS A 130 -2.62 -20.13 8.20
C CYS A 130 -3.77 -19.28 7.64
N GLU A 131 -4.69 -18.88 8.51
CA GLU A 131 -5.72 -17.90 8.17
C GLU A 131 -5.16 -16.49 8.24
N PRO A 132 -5.62 -15.58 7.37
CA PRO A 132 -5.16 -14.20 7.40
C PRO A 132 -5.86 -13.39 8.49
N VAL A 133 -5.13 -12.45 9.05
CA VAL A 133 -5.70 -11.40 9.90
C VAL A 133 -6.14 -10.23 9.02
N LEU A 134 -7.37 -9.74 9.22
CA LEU A 134 -7.89 -8.54 8.57
C LEU A 134 -7.54 -7.32 9.42
N ILE A 135 -6.80 -6.37 8.85
CA ILE A 135 -6.55 -5.07 9.50
C ILE A 135 -7.01 -3.95 8.58
N ASP A 136 -7.67 -2.94 9.16
CA ASP A 136 -8.03 -1.71 8.47
C ASP A 136 -7.02 -0.62 8.83
N SER A 137 -6.34 -0.07 7.82
CA SER A 137 -5.43 1.08 8.02
C SER A 137 -6.13 2.28 8.66
N GLY A 138 -7.46 2.36 8.58
CA GLY A 138 -8.24 3.38 9.27
C GLY A 138 -8.07 3.39 10.79
N ASP A 139 -7.61 2.31 11.36
CA ASP A 139 -7.27 2.23 12.78
C ASP A 139 -5.90 2.89 13.10
N PHE A 140 -5.08 3.20 12.08
CA PHE A 140 -3.72 3.74 12.20
C PHE A 140 -3.51 5.08 11.47
N SER A 141 -4.35 5.40 10.47
CA SER A 141 -4.19 6.57 9.61
C SER A 141 -5.54 7.22 9.26
N ALA A 142 -5.49 8.32 8.52
CA ALA A 142 -6.67 8.98 7.96
C ALA A 142 -7.22 8.25 6.71
N GLN A 143 -6.87 6.99 6.47
CA GLN A 143 -7.28 6.22 5.29
C GLN A 143 -7.93 4.89 5.68
N ILE A 144 -9.15 4.63 5.20
CA ILE A 144 -9.78 3.30 5.26
C ILE A 144 -9.17 2.43 4.16
N ARG A 145 -8.40 1.41 4.57
CA ARG A 145 -7.70 0.50 3.65
C ARG A 145 -7.62 -0.89 4.27
N LYS A 146 -8.60 -1.74 4.00
CA LYS A 146 -8.67 -3.10 4.51
C LYS A 146 -7.73 -4.02 3.74
N ARG A 147 -6.90 -4.78 4.48
CA ARG A 147 -5.94 -5.74 3.94
C ARG A 147 -5.95 -7.04 4.73
N LEU A 148 -5.60 -8.11 4.07
CA LEU A 148 -5.40 -9.45 4.65
C LEU A 148 -3.90 -9.69 4.81
N TYR A 149 -3.52 -10.22 5.96
CA TYR A 149 -2.14 -10.50 6.34
C TYR A 149 -2.01 -11.95 6.76
N TRP A 150 -1.36 -12.78 5.92
CA TRP A 150 -0.96 -14.14 6.28
C TRP A 150 0.42 -14.08 6.92
N THR A 151 0.53 -14.49 8.17
CA THR A 151 1.78 -14.40 8.95
C THR A 151 1.81 -15.38 10.10
N ASN A 152 3.00 -15.77 10.52
CA ASN A 152 3.25 -16.47 11.77
C ASN A 152 3.78 -15.53 12.88
N ILE A 153 3.87 -14.23 12.61
CA ILE A 153 4.24 -13.23 13.61
C ILE A 153 3.04 -13.02 14.54
N PRO A 154 3.19 -13.11 15.87
CA PRO A 154 2.12 -12.79 16.79
C PRO A 154 1.65 -11.34 16.63
N ILE A 155 0.34 -11.14 16.43
CA ILE A 155 -0.24 -9.79 16.32
C ILE A 155 -0.94 -9.48 17.65
N HIS A 156 -0.45 -8.45 18.34
CA HIS A 156 -1.00 -7.99 19.61
C HIS A 156 -2.23 -7.09 19.39
N GLU A 157 -3.04 -6.94 20.41
CA GLU A 157 -4.12 -5.94 20.43
C GLU A 157 -3.55 -4.52 20.31
N TYR A 158 -4.36 -3.62 19.75
CA TYR A 158 -3.98 -2.21 19.58
C TYR A 158 -5.17 -1.29 19.79
N GLU A 159 -4.86 -0.09 20.23
CA GLU A 159 -5.85 0.99 20.31
C GLU A 159 -6.06 1.62 18.93
N LYS A 160 -7.32 1.80 18.58
CA LYS A 160 -7.71 2.44 17.32
C LYS A 160 -7.51 3.94 17.40
N LYS A 161 -6.75 4.48 16.45
CA LYS A 161 -6.54 5.93 16.33
C LYS A 161 -7.69 6.58 15.57
N SER A 162 -8.20 7.68 16.08
CA SER A 162 -9.27 8.47 15.44
C SER A 162 -8.74 9.53 14.46
N ILE A 163 -7.65 9.24 13.74
CA ILE A 163 -7.01 10.16 12.79
C ILE A 163 -7.94 10.39 11.59
N ILE A 164 -8.19 11.66 11.25
CA ILE A 164 -9.03 12.08 10.11
C ILE A 164 -8.21 12.95 9.14
N LEU A 165 -8.78 13.33 8.00
CA LEU A 165 -8.07 14.14 6.99
C LEU A 165 -7.56 15.48 7.54
N LYS A 166 -8.29 16.12 8.45
CA LYS A 166 -7.86 17.36 9.09
C LYS A 166 -6.52 17.25 9.80
N ASP A 167 -6.20 16.07 10.33
CA ASP A 167 -4.99 15.85 11.11
C ASP A 167 -3.75 15.70 10.23
N ILE A 168 -3.94 15.39 8.94
CA ILE A 168 -2.84 15.13 7.98
C ILE A 168 -2.67 16.20 6.92
N VAL A 169 -3.67 17.08 6.73
CA VAL A 169 -3.60 18.15 5.74
C VAL A 169 -2.50 19.13 6.12
N GLU A 170 -1.66 19.50 5.14
CA GLU A 170 -0.59 20.48 5.32
C GLU A 170 -1.15 21.87 5.61
N LYS A 171 -0.56 22.54 6.59
CA LYS A 171 -0.85 23.94 6.91
C LYS A 171 0.05 24.84 6.09
N ASN A 172 -0.49 26.01 5.69
CA ASN A 172 0.29 27.05 4.99
C ASN A 172 0.86 26.64 3.63
N VAL A 173 0.23 25.68 2.93
CA VAL A 173 0.56 25.32 1.55
C VAL A 173 -0.57 25.71 0.61
N GLN A 174 -0.21 26.05 -0.64
CA GLN A 174 -1.19 26.31 -1.67
C GLN A 174 -1.58 24.98 -2.34
N HIS A 175 -2.80 24.51 -2.09
CA HIS A 175 -3.36 23.34 -2.77
C HIS A 175 -3.81 23.69 -4.20
N GLU A 176 -3.73 22.72 -5.10
CA GLU A 176 -4.30 22.83 -6.44
C GLU A 176 -5.84 22.84 -6.35
N GLU A 177 -6.45 24.00 -6.60
CA GLU A 177 -7.90 24.12 -6.64
C GLU A 177 -8.47 23.46 -7.89
N VAL A 178 -9.55 22.69 -7.74
CA VAL A 178 -10.25 21.97 -8.80
C VAL A 178 -11.77 22.23 -8.79
N THR A 179 -12.19 23.31 -8.18
CA THR A 179 -13.61 23.66 -7.99
C THR A 179 -14.38 23.70 -9.31
N ASP A 180 -13.84 24.35 -10.35
CA ASP A 180 -14.50 24.43 -11.66
C ASP A 180 -14.65 23.05 -12.31
N LYS A 181 -13.64 22.18 -12.16
CA LYS A 181 -13.72 20.80 -12.66
C LYS A 181 -14.79 20.00 -11.93
N ILE A 182 -14.87 20.13 -10.59
CA ILE A 182 -15.91 19.47 -9.80
C ILE A 182 -17.30 19.99 -10.18
N ASN A 183 -17.46 21.31 -10.30
CA ASN A 183 -18.72 21.94 -10.71
C ASN A 183 -19.19 21.42 -12.07
N LYS A 184 -18.29 21.30 -13.04
CA LYS A 184 -18.59 20.73 -14.36
C LYS A 184 -19.11 19.29 -14.27
N TYR A 185 -18.53 18.43 -13.45
CA TYR A 185 -18.89 17.01 -13.41
C TYR A 185 -20.04 16.70 -12.45
N VAL A 186 -20.28 17.51 -11.43
CA VAL A 186 -21.22 17.22 -10.34
C VAL A 186 -22.37 18.19 -10.29
N ILE A 187 -22.11 19.52 -10.44
CA ILE A 187 -23.11 20.58 -10.18
C ILE A 187 -23.83 21.01 -11.45
N SER A 188 -23.13 21.09 -12.59
CA SER A 188 -23.71 21.58 -13.86
C SER A 188 -24.89 20.75 -14.41
N GLY A 189 -25.10 19.55 -13.88
CA GLY A 189 -26.09 18.60 -14.40
C GLY A 189 -25.73 17.95 -15.74
N GLN A 190 -24.68 18.42 -16.45
CA GLN A 190 -24.24 17.89 -17.75
C GLN A 190 -23.94 16.39 -17.72
N TYR A 191 -23.48 15.87 -16.60
CA TYR A 191 -23.10 14.47 -16.40
C TYR A 191 -24.02 13.72 -15.44
N LYS A 192 -25.21 14.31 -15.12
CA LYS A 192 -26.19 13.74 -14.19
C LYS A 192 -26.51 12.27 -14.54
N GLY A 193 -26.43 11.39 -13.54
CA GLY A 193 -26.68 9.96 -13.67
C GLY A 193 -25.56 9.16 -14.36
N ARG A 194 -24.54 9.81 -14.91
CA ARG A 194 -23.44 9.12 -15.59
C ARG A 194 -22.43 8.55 -14.57
N LYS A 195 -21.74 7.47 -14.97
CA LYS A 195 -20.71 6.83 -14.14
C LYS A 195 -19.63 7.80 -13.65
N ILE A 196 -19.24 8.79 -14.47
CA ILE A 196 -18.23 9.79 -14.13
C ILE A 196 -18.69 10.70 -12.99
N GLU A 197 -19.94 11.15 -12.98
CA GLU A 197 -20.49 11.94 -11.87
C GLU A 197 -20.38 11.18 -10.54
N LYS A 198 -20.85 9.92 -10.53
CA LYS A 198 -20.77 9.05 -9.35
C LYS A 198 -19.32 8.86 -8.88
N THR A 199 -18.40 8.69 -9.83
CA THR A 199 -16.97 8.51 -9.52
C THR A 199 -16.38 9.77 -8.89
N VAL A 200 -16.66 10.95 -9.44
CA VAL A 200 -16.19 12.23 -8.90
C VAL A 200 -16.77 12.49 -7.52
N LYS A 201 -18.10 12.33 -7.33
CA LYS A 201 -18.75 12.43 -6.00
C LYS A 201 -18.10 11.51 -4.98
N ASN A 202 -17.75 10.29 -5.39
CA ASN A 202 -17.10 9.32 -4.52
C ASN A 202 -15.65 9.68 -4.15
N SER A 203 -14.98 10.55 -4.91
CA SER A 203 -13.62 11.02 -4.60
C SER A 203 -13.61 12.13 -3.56
N ILE A 204 -14.72 12.87 -3.39
CA ILE A 204 -14.80 14.04 -2.49
C ILE A 204 -14.87 13.59 -1.04
N ARG A 205 -14.09 14.25 -0.18
CA ARG A 205 -14.08 14.06 1.27
C ARG A 205 -13.96 15.40 1.98
N GLU A 206 -14.74 15.54 3.04
CA GLU A 206 -14.61 16.63 4.01
C GLU A 206 -13.46 16.32 4.98
N LEU A 207 -12.88 17.36 5.57
CA LEU A 207 -11.71 17.20 6.44
C LEU A 207 -12.01 16.44 7.75
N ASN A 208 -13.27 16.39 8.19
CA ASN A 208 -13.71 15.61 9.35
C ASN A 208 -13.94 14.11 9.03
N GLN A 209 -13.60 13.66 7.84
CA GLN A 209 -13.74 12.29 7.39
C GLN A 209 -12.38 11.61 7.22
N LYS A 210 -12.40 10.28 7.09
CA LYS A 210 -11.27 9.50 6.58
C LYS A 210 -11.34 9.41 5.05
N SER A 211 -10.18 9.35 4.40
CA SER A 211 -10.08 8.98 2.99
C SER A 211 -10.55 7.54 2.77
N ARG A 212 -11.03 7.24 1.57
CA ARG A 212 -11.12 5.86 1.08
C ARG A 212 -9.73 5.34 0.73
N THR A 213 -9.64 4.05 0.43
CA THR A 213 -8.39 3.46 -0.10
C THR A 213 -7.90 4.28 -1.29
N ILE A 214 -6.73 4.89 -1.15
CA ILE A 214 -6.03 5.50 -2.27
C ILE A 214 -5.38 4.40 -3.13
N GLY A 215 -5.41 4.60 -4.45
CA GLY A 215 -4.74 3.72 -5.40
C GLY A 215 -3.72 4.49 -6.23
N THR A 216 -3.20 3.84 -7.25
CA THR A 216 -2.16 4.37 -8.15
C THR A 216 -2.57 5.59 -8.98
N SER A 217 -3.82 6.01 -8.91
CA SER A 217 -4.38 7.16 -9.63
C SER A 217 -5.15 8.09 -8.69
N ALA A 218 -4.80 8.12 -7.41
CA ALA A 218 -5.51 8.91 -6.40
C ALA A 218 -5.39 10.43 -6.60
N ASP A 219 -4.42 10.89 -7.37
CA ASP A 219 -4.25 12.28 -7.83
C ASP A 219 -5.28 12.74 -8.87
N ARG A 220 -6.13 11.83 -9.37
CA ARG A 220 -7.15 12.12 -10.39
C ARG A 220 -8.55 12.14 -9.78
N ILE A 221 -9.31 13.20 -10.05
CA ILE A 221 -10.66 13.39 -9.52
C ILE A 221 -11.72 12.42 -10.11
N TYR A 222 -11.42 11.80 -11.25
CA TYR A 222 -12.36 10.94 -11.99
C TYR A 222 -12.00 9.44 -11.92
N THR A 223 -11.31 9.04 -10.86
CA THR A 223 -11.01 7.62 -10.61
C THR A 223 -11.70 7.13 -9.35
N ASN A 224 -12.01 5.84 -9.30
CA ASN A 224 -12.66 5.24 -8.12
C ASN A 224 -11.80 5.30 -6.84
N THR A 225 -10.51 5.50 -6.99
CA THR A 225 -9.53 5.65 -5.91
C THR A 225 -9.02 7.08 -5.77
N GLY A 226 -9.66 8.04 -6.45
CA GLY A 226 -9.34 9.46 -6.38
C GLY A 226 -9.64 10.03 -5.00
N LEU A 227 -8.88 11.06 -4.63
CA LEU A 227 -9.14 11.86 -3.44
C LEU A 227 -9.19 13.34 -3.81
N THR A 228 -10.28 13.98 -3.40
CA THR A 228 -10.51 15.42 -3.52
C THR A 228 -10.92 15.93 -2.15
N LEU A 229 -10.22 16.92 -1.62
CA LEU A 229 -10.52 17.56 -0.35
C LEU A 229 -11.58 18.64 -0.57
N LYS A 230 -12.64 18.62 0.24
CA LYS A 230 -13.60 19.73 0.31
C LYS A 230 -13.27 20.59 1.52
N ILE A 231 -12.99 21.88 1.28
CA ILE A 231 -12.66 22.86 2.31
C ILE A 231 -13.59 24.08 2.10
N GLY A 232 -14.58 24.26 2.96
CA GLY A 232 -15.67 25.19 2.72
C GLY A 232 -16.43 24.83 1.44
N ASP A 233 -16.61 25.79 0.54
CA ASP A 233 -17.29 25.61 -0.74
C ASP A 233 -16.36 25.27 -1.90
N LYS A 234 -15.07 25.06 -1.61
CA LYS A 234 -14.03 24.79 -2.60
C LYS A 234 -13.51 23.36 -2.54
N TYR A 235 -12.93 22.93 -3.67
CA TYR A 235 -12.40 21.58 -3.85
C TYR A 235 -10.92 21.63 -4.26
N PHE A 236 -10.11 20.80 -3.61
CA PHE A 236 -8.66 20.79 -3.76
C PHE A 236 -8.11 19.37 -3.96
N LYS A 237 -6.99 19.28 -4.67
CA LYS A 237 -6.22 18.04 -4.69
C LYS A 237 -5.28 17.98 -3.50
N PRO A 238 -5.12 16.81 -2.86
CA PRO A 238 -4.09 16.63 -1.85
C PRO A 238 -2.69 16.90 -2.41
N THR A 239 -1.78 17.34 -1.57
CA THR A 239 -0.35 17.44 -1.89
C THR A 239 0.31 16.06 -1.97
N GLN A 240 1.57 15.99 -2.38
CA GLN A 240 2.35 14.75 -2.34
C GLN A 240 2.56 14.28 -0.91
N THR A 241 2.90 15.17 -0.01
CA THR A 241 3.09 14.91 1.43
C THR A 241 1.82 14.36 2.08
N GLU A 242 0.66 14.88 1.73
CA GLU A 242 -0.61 14.38 2.27
C GLU A 242 -0.90 12.94 1.82
N PHE A 243 -0.54 12.57 0.58
CA PHE A 243 -0.59 11.18 0.14
C PHE A 243 0.40 10.29 0.91
N GLU A 244 1.60 10.79 1.21
CA GLU A 244 2.59 10.09 2.06
C GLU A 244 2.02 9.85 3.47
N ARG A 245 1.44 10.87 4.09
CA ARG A 245 0.82 10.79 5.42
C ARG A 245 -0.35 9.82 5.48
N LEU A 246 -1.14 9.66 4.41
CA LEU A 246 -2.20 8.65 4.33
C LEU A 246 -1.66 7.22 4.44
N GLN A 247 -0.46 6.96 3.95
CA GLN A 247 0.24 5.68 4.11
C GLN A 247 1.19 5.68 5.31
N THR A 248 1.10 6.70 6.16
CA THR A 248 1.99 6.89 7.32
C THR A 248 3.47 6.84 6.98
N LEU A 249 3.83 7.29 5.75
CA LEU A 249 5.21 7.51 5.34
C LEU A 249 5.78 8.78 6.00
N PRO A 250 7.10 8.92 6.13
CA PRO A 250 7.72 10.19 6.48
C PRO A 250 7.42 11.26 5.42
N ASP A 251 7.27 12.52 5.84
CA ASP A 251 7.10 13.65 4.92
C ASP A 251 8.29 13.76 3.96
N GLY A 252 7.98 13.92 2.67
CA GLY A 252 9.00 14.04 1.63
C GLY A 252 9.70 12.73 1.26
N TYR A 253 9.21 11.58 1.71
CA TYR A 253 9.80 10.28 1.42
C TYR A 253 9.93 10.00 -0.09
N THR A 254 8.96 10.48 -0.88
CA THR A 254 8.92 10.30 -2.33
C THR A 254 9.33 11.54 -3.12
N ARG A 255 9.96 12.53 -2.48
CA ARG A 255 10.29 13.86 -3.04
C ARG A 255 11.10 13.86 -4.35
N ILE A 256 11.85 12.78 -4.61
CA ILE A 256 12.63 12.62 -5.84
C ILE A 256 11.78 12.34 -7.08
N LEU A 257 10.49 12.02 -6.89
CA LEU A 257 9.55 11.76 -7.96
C LEU A 257 8.62 12.96 -8.19
N SER A 258 8.13 13.10 -9.42
CA SER A 258 6.97 13.97 -9.66
C SER A 258 5.75 13.43 -8.92
N LYS A 259 4.84 14.32 -8.49
CA LYS A 259 3.62 13.98 -7.74
C LYS A 259 2.87 12.76 -8.32
N ARG A 260 2.72 12.72 -9.65
CA ARG A 260 2.03 11.62 -10.32
C ARG A 260 2.73 10.26 -10.13
N LYS A 261 4.05 10.24 -10.27
CA LYS A 261 4.85 9.02 -10.07
C LYS A 261 4.88 8.63 -8.59
N ALA A 262 4.96 9.62 -7.71
CA ALA A 262 4.90 9.42 -6.26
C ALA A 262 3.56 8.79 -5.84
N VAL A 263 2.42 9.36 -6.28
CA VAL A 263 1.09 8.81 -5.97
C VAL A 263 0.92 7.39 -6.49
N PHE A 264 1.49 7.08 -7.68
CA PHE A 264 1.49 5.71 -8.19
C PHE A 264 2.23 4.75 -7.23
N ALA A 265 3.43 5.11 -6.81
CA ALA A 265 4.26 4.30 -5.91
C ALA A 265 3.63 4.18 -4.50
N ILE A 266 3.14 5.30 -3.94
CA ILE A 266 2.45 5.35 -2.64
C ILE A 266 1.17 4.48 -2.66
N GLY A 267 0.40 4.53 -3.74
CA GLY A 267 -0.83 3.75 -3.88
C GLY A 267 -0.61 2.23 -3.89
N ASN A 268 0.55 1.77 -4.39
CA ASN A 268 0.99 0.38 -4.33
C ASN A 268 1.63 0.02 -2.98
N GLY A 269 2.10 1.01 -2.21
CA GLY A 269 2.77 0.80 -0.94
C GLY A 269 1.84 0.35 0.19
N TRP A 270 2.45 -0.08 1.28
CA TRP A 270 1.77 -0.42 2.52
C TRP A 270 1.51 0.82 3.39
N THR A 271 0.50 0.73 4.27
CA THR A 271 0.39 1.65 5.39
C THR A 271 1.40 1.24 6.45
N VAL A 272 2.46 2.02 6.61
CA VAL A 272 3.66 1.66 7.37
C VAL A 272 3.34 1.33 8.83
N ASP A 273 2.47 2.11 9.49
CA ASP A 273 2.14 1.89 10.90
C ASP A 273 1.41 0.57 11.16
N VAL A 274 0.65 0.04 10.17
CA VAL A 274 0.06 -1.30 10.26
C VAL A 274 1.15 -2.36 10.28
N ILE A 275 2.11 -2.26 9.37
CA ILE A 275 3.22 -3.22 9.27
C ILE A 275 4.14 -3.12 10.49
N ALA A 276 4.43 -1.90 10.95
CA ALA A 276 5.20 -1.67 12.17
C ALA A 276 4.52 -2.29 13.41
N HIS A 277 3.17 -2.22 13.47
CA HIS A 277 2.42 -2.88 14.53
C HIS A 277 2.59 -4.41 14.48
N ILE A 278 2.44 -5.02 13.30
CA ILE A 278 2.66 -6.47 13.12
C ILE A 278 4.09 -6.84 13.53
N PHE A 279 5.09 -6.06 13.13
CA PHE A 279 6.50 -6.34 13.43
C PHE A 279 6.88 -6.18 14.92
N LYS A 280 6.06 -5.56 15.76
CA LYS A 280 6.28 -5.60 17.23
C LYS A 280 6.28 -7.03 17.78
N GLY A 281 5.58 -7.95 17.14
CA GLY A 281 5.58 -9.37 17.51
C GLY A 281 6.86 -10.14 17.13
N LEU A 282 7.86 -9.49 16.52
CA LEU A 282 9.17 -10.08 16.23
C LEU A 282 10.13 -10.04 17.42
N LYS A 283 9.78 -9.32 18.50
CA LYS A 283 10.57 -9.17 19.72
C LYS A 283 10.37 -10.33 20.68
#